data_710c903e1851dc8547b16469ec3df5e0
#
_entry.id   710c903e1851dc8547b16469ec3df5e0
#
_cell.length_a   1.000
_cell.length_b   1.000
_cell.length_c   1.000
_cell.angle_alpha   90.00
_cell.angle_beta   90.00
_cell.angle_gamma   90.00
#
_symmetry.space_group_name_H-M   'P 1'
#
loop_
_entity.id
_entity.type
_entity.pdbx_description
1 polymer ?
#
loop_
_entity_poly.entity_id
_entity_poly.type
_entity_poly.pdbx_seq_one_letter_code
_entity_poly.pdbx_strand_id
1 'polypeptide(L)'
;LFNGVEKELHDLVTHFLGLLLLLFHTVIVAGVSLRVIFKRRPIGVSLAWLSLIYAIPFAGVGFYILFGEIRLGRRRGERAKTMYTPYAVWIRQLAGRFPQYRCQVGDKAAPLHDLVQGRLGMPMLSGNRMTLLDHPERILGEIAGDIRQSTLSCYLEFYIWHPGGWADEVGEALIEASRRGVDCRVLLDSVGSKAFFRSPWPGRFREAGVRLIEVLPVGAWRIPFQRQDLRMHRKLVVIDDKVGYTGSMNMVDPRFFKQDAGVGQWVDIMLRVQGPMVPLMWSLFVWDWEMESGERLLDSLQHQPEAWPLINVRTQLIPSGPFEGGTVSSRSCCSPSIRPGSASC
;
A
#
# COMPACT_ATOMS: atom_id res chain seq x y z
N LEU A 1 21.50 -66.64 -11.27
CA LEU A 1 20.07 -66.55 -10.91
C LEU A 1 19.80 -65.41 -9.91
N PHE A 2 20.63 -65.17 -8.88
CA PHE A 2 20.44 -64.11 -7.90
C PHE A 2 20.49 -62.72 -8.50
N ASN A 3 21.41 -62.38 -9.40
CA ASN A 3 21.54 -61.07 -10.03
C ASN A 3 20.35 -60.71 -10.93
N GLY A 4 19.63 -61.70 -11.49
CA GLY A 4 18.43 -61.44 -12.28
C GLY A 4 17.22 -61.01 -11.44
N VAL A 5 17.05 -61.66 -10.30
CA VAL A 5 15.93 -61.36 -9.40
C VAL A 5 16.11 -59.96 -8.72
N GLU A 6 17.32 -59.60 -8.34
CA GLU A 6 17.60 -58.24 -7.80
C GLU A 6 17.34 -57.15 -8.83
N LYS A 7 17.67 -57.36 -10.08
CA LYS A 7 17.42 -56.41 -11.16
C LYS A 7 15.93 -56.25 -11.41
N GLU A 8 15.16 -57.34 -11.52
CA GLU A 8 13.71 -57.27 -11.70
C GLU A 8 13.01 -56.60 -10.52
N LEU A 9 13.45 -56.87 -9.29
CA LEU A 9 12.91 -56.19 -8.10
C LEU A 9 13.22 -54.69 -8.10
N HIS A 10 14.43 -54.31 -8.48
CA HIS A 10 14.83 -52.93 -8.60
C HIS A 10 13.99 -52.17 -9.66
N ASP A 11 13.81 -52.79 -10.83
CA ASP A 11 12.98 -52.23 -11.91
C ASP A 11 11.51 -52.10 -11.49
N LEU A 12 10.97 -53.10 -10.79
CA LEU A 12 9.59 -53.03 -10.25
C LEU A 12 9.42 -51.89 -9.24
N VAL A 13 10.38 -51.73 -8.31
CA VAL A 13 10.36 -50.69 -7.30
C VAL A 13 10.48 -49.29 -7.95
N THR A 14 11.35 -49.14 -8.95
CA THR A 14 11.51 -47.85 -9.66
C THR A 14 10.27 -47.50 -10.46
N HIS A 15 9.63 -48.44 -11.16
CA HIS A 15 8.36 -48.24 -11.84
C HIS A 15 7.23 -47.86 -10.87
N PHE A 16 7.13 -48.56 -9.73
CA PHE A 16 6.13 -48.25 -8.71
C PHE A 16 6.31 -46.87 -8.10
N LEU A 17 7.56 -46.49 -7.78
CA LEU A 17 7.88 -45.12 -7.30
C LEU A 17 7.58 -44.06 -8.36
N GLY A 18 7.85 -44.33 -9.65
CA GLY A 18 7.49 -43.46 -10.75
C GLY A 18 5.99 -43.22 -10.87
N LEU A 19 5.19 -44.29 -10.76
CA LEU A 19 3.73 -44.19 -10.78
C LEU A 19 3.18 -43.43 -9.58
N LEU A 20 3.72 -43.64 -8.39
CA LEU A 20 3.34 -42.88 -7.19
C LEU A 20 3.66 -41.41 -7.33
N LEU A 21 4.83 -41.07 -7.87
CA LEU A 21 5.23 -39.69 -8.09
C LEU A 21 4.31 -39.01 -9.10
N LEU A 22 3.96 -39.71 -10.19
CA LEU A 22 3.04 -39.19 -11.20
C LEU A 22 1.64 -38.98 -10.65
N LEU A 23 1.13 -39.94 -9.86
CA LEU A 23 -0.17 -39.79 -9.20
C LEU A 23 -0.16 -38.60 -8.23
N PHE A 24 0.86 -38.49 -7.39
CA PHE A 24 1.02 -37.40 -6.46
C PHE A 24 1.07 -36.03 -7.19
N HIS A 25 1.84 -35.95 -8.25
CA HIS A 25 1.90 -34.74 -9.09
C HIS A 25 0.53 -34.38 -9.67
N THR A 26 -0.18 -35.38 -10.25
CA THR A 26 -1.51 -35.19 -10.84
C THR A 26 -2.51 -34.66 -9.82
N VAL A 27 -2.50 -35.23 -8.60
CA VAL A 27 -3.37 -34.77 -7.51
C VAL A 27 -3.06 -33.32 -7.10
N ILE A 28 -1.78 -32.96 -7.01
CA ILE A 28 -1.37 -31.58 -6.70
C ILE A 28 -1.81 -30.61 -7.81
N VAL A 29 -1.54 -30.94 -9.07
CA VAL A 29 -1.92 -30.11 -10.22
C VAL A 29 -3.43 -29.91 -10.25
N ALA A 30 -4.22 -30.97 -10.08
CA ALA A 30 -5.68 -30.89 -10.02
C ALA A 30 -6.16 -30.01 -8.86
N GLY A 31 -5.62 -30.21 -7.65
CA GLY A 31 -5.97 -29.43 -6.47
C GLY A 31 -5.64 -27.93 -6.63
N VAL A 32 -4.45 -27.62 -7.15
CA VAL A 32 -4.04 -26.24 -7.41
C VAL A 32 -4.87 -25.62 -8.53
N SER A 33 -5.19 -26.36 -9.60
CA SER A 33 -6.06 -25.87 -10.68
C SER A 33 -7.46 -25.54 -10.19
N LEU A 34 -8.08 -26.43 -9.40
CA LEU A 34 -9.35 -26.13 -8.75
C LEU A 34 -9.27 -24.87 -7.88
N ARG A 35 -8.20 -24.74 -7.11
CA ARG A 35 -7.98 -23.53 -6.28
C ARG A 35 -7.86 -22.25 -7.12
N VAL A 36 -7.17 -22.29 -8.26
CA VAL A 36 -7.09 -21.16 -9.22
C VAL A 36 -8.48 -20.74 -9.70
N ILE A 37 -9.30 -21.73 -10.08
CA ILE A 37 -10.66 -21.52 -10.59
C ILE A 37 -11.58 -20.95 -9.51
N PHE A 38 -11.59 -21.52 -8.31
CA PHE A 38 -12.47 -21.07 -7.22
C PHE A 38 -12.12 -19.70 -6.65
N LYS A 39 -10.91 -19.20 -6.86
CA LYS A 39 -10.48 -17.87 -6.40
C LYS A 39 -11.11 -16.69 -7.16
N ARG A 40 -11.94 -16.93 -8.18
CA ARG A 40 -12.70 -15.90 -8.93
C ARG A 40 -11.87 -14.70 -9.36
N ARG A 41 -10.68 -14.93 -9.90
CA ARG A 41 -9.80 -13.91 -10.46
C ARG A 41 -10.24 -13.47 -11.85
N PRO A 42 -9.69 -12.36 -12.40
CA PRO A 42 -9.84 -12.07 -13.81
C PRO A 42 -9.45 -13.28 -14.68
N ILE A 43 -10.26 -13.60 -15.69
CA ILE A 43 -10.12 -14.81 -16.49
C ILE A 43 -8.70 -14.95 -17.06
N GLY A 44 -8.12 -13.85 -17.60
CA GLY A 44 -6.76 -13.87 -18.14
C GLY A 44 -5.69 -14.25 -17.13
N VAL A 45 -5.82 -13.81 -15.87
CA VAL A 45 -4.90 -14.17 -14.78
C VAL A 45 -5.03 -15.65 -14.41
N SER A 46 -6.27 -16.16 -14.33
CA SER A 46 -6.51 -17.58 -14.06
C SER A 46 -5.96 -18.46 -15.18
N LEU A 47 -6.19 -18.09 -16.45
CA LEU A 47 -5.65 -18.81 -17.60
C LEU A 47 -4.11 -18.80 -17.62
N ALA A 48 -3.47 -17.65 -17.35
CA ALA A 48 -2.01 -17.57 -17.29
C ALA A 48 -1.43 -18.50 -16.23
N TRP A 49 -2.05 -18.58 -15.05
CA TRP A 49 -1.60 -19.50 -14.00
C TRP A 49 -1.82 -20.96 -14.39
N LEU A 50 -2.98 -21.31 -14.96
CA LEU A 50 -3.25 -22.65 -15.43
C LEU A 50 -2.23 -23.07 -16.52
N SER A 51 -1.99 -22.19 -17.50
CA SER A 51 -0.98 -22.43 -18.54
C SER A 51 0.40 -22.69 -17.95
N LEU A 52 0.83 -21.90 -16.96
CA LEU A 52 2.12 -22.11 -16.30
C LEU A 52 2.19 -23.43 -15.52
N ILE A 53 1.11 -23.81 -14.81
CA ILE A 53 1.03 -25.04 -14.02
C ILE A 53 1.12 -26.27 -14.93
N TYR A 54 0.48 -26.23 -16.11
CA TYR A 54 0.47 -27.36 -17.04
C TYR A 54 1.71 -27.40 -17.93
N ALA A 55 2.28 -26.24 -18.33
CA ALA A 55 3.44 -26.18 -19.20
C ALA A 55 4.76 -26.56 -18.49
N ILE A 56 4.90 -26.25 -17.22
CA ILE A 56 6.13 -26.49 -16.45
C ILE A 56 5.79 -27.32 -15.20
N PRO A 57 5.79 -28.67 -15.30
CA PRO A 57 5.48 -29.55 -14.18
C PRO A 57 6.35 -29.24 -12.95
N PHE A 58 5.78 -29.39 -11.77
CA PHE A 58 6.36 -29.08 -10.45
C PHE A 58 6.74 -27.61 -10.25
N ALA A 59 7.53 -27.01 -11.16
CA ALA A 59 7.95 -25.62 -11.07
C ALA A 59 6.76 -24.67 -11.19
N GLY A 60 5.82 -24.91 -12.11
CA GLY A 60 4.60 -24.10 -12.25
C GLY A 60 3.74 -24.09 -10.98
N VAL A 61 3.59 -25.25 -10.35
CA VAL A 61 2.93 -25.37 -9.04
C VAL A 61 3.70 -24.59 -7.97
N GLY A 62 5.03 -24.74 -7.94
CA GLY A 62 5.89 -24.00 -7.02
C GLY A 62 5.76 -22.50 -7.18
N PHE A 63 5.80 -21.99 -8.43
CA PHE A 63 5.58 -20.58 -8.73
C PHE A 63 4.18 -20.09 -8.31
N TYR A 64 3.13 -20.89 -8.54
CA TYR A 64 1.80 -20.55 -8.07
C TYR A 64 1.73 -20.47 -6.55
N ILE A 65 2.35 -21.42 -5.85
CA ILE A 65 2.40 -21.42 -4.38
C ILE A 65 3.13 -20.17 -3.85
N LEU A 66 4.22 -19.74 -4.51
CA LEU A 66 5.01 -18.58 -4.07
C LEU A 66 4.36 -17.25 -4.44
N PHE A 67 3.85 -17.12 -5.67
CA PHE A 67 3.42 -15.85 -6.25
C PHE A 67 1.93 -15.79 -6.63
N GLY A 68 1.29 -16.93 -6.74
CA GLY A 68 -0.08 -17.04 -7.22
C GLY A 68 -1.12 -16.45 -6.28
N GLU A 69 -0.89 -16.34 -4.99
CA GLU A 69 -1.88 -15.81 -4.04
C GLU A 69 -1.33 -14.65 -3.23
N ILE A 70 -2.21 -13.69 -2.93
CA ILE A 70 -1.88 -12.61 -1.99
C ILE A 70 -1.89 -13.22 -0.59
N ARG A 71 -0.71 -13.42 -0.03
CA ARG A 71 -0.51 -13.90 1.33
C ARG A 71 0.07 -12.77 2.16
N LEU A 72 -0.75 -12.15 2.98
CA LEU A 72 -0.37 -11.06 3.87
C LEU A 72 0.30 -11.53 5.16
N GLY A 73 0.41 -12.86 5.34
CA GLY A 73 0.72 -13.47 6.62
C GLY A 73 -0.52 -13.58 7.53
N ARG A 74 -0.51 -14.61 8.39
CA ARG A 74 -1.67 -14.94 9.23
C ARG A 74 -2.10 -13.79 10.14
N ARG A 75 -1.14 -13.16 10.82
CA ARG A 75 -1.41 -12.05 11.76
C ARG A 75 -2.07 -10.85 11.09
N ARG A 76 -1.56 -10.41 9.91
CA ARG A 76 -2.15 -9.30 9.16
C ARG A 76 -3.54 -9.65 8.62
N GLY A 77 -3.71 -10.87 8.10
CA GLY A 77 -5.01 -11.34 7.62
C GLY A 77 -6.08 -11.38 8.71
N GLU A 78 -5.73 -11.77 9.94
CA GLU A 78 -6.63 -11.77 11.09
C GLU A 78 -6.93 -10.33 11.54
N ARG A 79 -5.92 -9.46 11.65
CA ARG A 79 -6.10 -8.03 11.97
C ARG A 79 -7.01 -7.33 10.95
N ALA A 80 -6.77 -7.54 9.65
CA ALA A 80 -7.60 -6.94 8.60
C ALA A 80 -9.09 -7.28 8.76
N LYS A 81 -9.40 -8.53 9.12
CA LYS A 81 -10.79 -8.96 9.35
C LYS A 81 -11.43 -8.26 10.56
N THR A 82 -10.69 -8.13 11.65
CA THR A 82 -11.19 -7.47 12.87
C THR A 82 -11.30 -5.97 12.72
N MET A 83 -10.41 -5.35 11.95
CA MET A 83 -10.38 -3.90 11.73
C MET A 83 -11.42 -3.43 10.71
N TYR A 84 -11.81 -4.26 9.75
CA TYR A 84 -12.62 -3.85 8.60
C TYR A 84 -13.96 -3.21 9.01
N THR A 85 -14.72 -3.86 9.89
CA THR A 85 -16.06 -3.37 10.29
C THR A 85 -15.97 -2.06 11.09
N PRO A 86 -15.17 -1.95 12.16
CA PRO A 86 -14.98 -0.70 12.88
C PRO A 86 -14.52 0.44 11.98
N TYR A 87 -13.57 0.17 11.08
CA TYR A 87 -13.05 1.16 10.15
C TYR A 87 -14.11 1.64 9.15
N ALA A 88 -14.89 0.73 8.57
CA ALA A 88 -15.96 1.08 7.65
C ALA A 88 -17.09 1.89 8.35
N VAL A 89 -17.38 1.59 9.62
CA VAL A 89 -18.32 2.38 10.44
C VAL A 89 -17.76 3.78 10.67
N TRP A 90 -16.48 3.86 11.05
CA TRP A 90 -15.82 5.13 11.31
C TRP A 90 -15.79 6.05 10.07
N ILE A 91 -15.42 5.51 8.90
CA ILE A 91 -15.42 6.28 7.64
C ILE A 91 -16.82 6.83 7.32
N ARG A 92 -17.87 5.99 7.49
CA ARG A 92 -19.24 6.46 7.28
C ARG A 92 -19.64 7.58 8.25
N GLN A 93 -19.24 7.47 9.51
CA GLN A 93 -19.48 8.51 10.52
C GLN A 93 -18.70 9.79 10.17
N LEU A 94 -17.45 9.68 9.77
CA LEU A 94 -16.63 10.81 9.34
C LEU A 94 -17.26 11.50 8.12
N ALA A 95 -17.64 10.74 7.11
CA ALA A 95 -18.37 11.26 5.95
C ALA A 95 -19.67 11.97 6.32
N GLY A 96 -20.33 11.53 7.39
CA GLY A 96 -21.52 12.17 7.94
C GLY A 96 -21.27 13.51 8.64
N ARG A 97 -20.05 13.75 9.10
CA ARG A 97 -19.67 15.02 9.78
C ARG A 97 -19.48 16.20 8.81
N PHE A 98 -19.40 15.94 7.51
CA PHE A 98 -19.13 16.96 6.49
C PHE A 98 -20.26 17.09 5.46
N PRO A 99 -21.56 17.20 5.86
CA PRO A 99 -22.67 17.26 4.92
C PRO A 99 -22.60 18.48 4.00
N GLN A 100 -22.08 19.61 4.50
CA GLN A 100 -21.93 20.86 3.77
C GLN A 100 -20.86 20.79 2.66
N TYR A 101 -19.94 19.81 2.72
CA TYR A 101 -18.90 19.59 1.72
C TYR A 101 -19.24 18.47 0.74
N ARG A 102 -20.35 17.75 0.93
CA ARG A 102 -20.82 16.78 -0.05
C ARG A 102 -21.21 17.50 -1.33
N CYS A 103 -20.79 16.96 -2.46
CA CYS A 103 -21.09 17.55 -3.76
C CYS A 103 -21.76 16.54 -4.67
N GLN A 104 -22.56 17.09 -5.59
CA GLN A 104 -23.12 16.26 -6.66
C GLN A 104 -22.04 15.85 -7.62
N VAL A 105 -22.13 14.63 -8.08
CA VAL A 105 -21.19 14.03 -9.03
C VAL A 105 -21.77 14.19 -10.42
N GLY A 106 -20.96 14.70 -11.38
CA GLY A 106 -21.41 14.76 -12.77
C GLY A 106 -21.51 13.36 -13.38
N ASP A 107 -22.37 13.19 -14.36
CA ASP A 107 -22.72 11.89 -14.97
C ASP A 107 -21.50 11.07 -15.41
N LYS A 108 -20.45 11.73 -15.91
CA LYS A 108 -19.20 11.06 -16.33
C LYS A 108 -18.44 10.40 -15.20
N ALA A 109 -18.49 10.97 -13.99
CA ALA A 109 -17.77 10.47 -12.82
C ALA A 109 -18.64 9.60 -11.90
N ALA A 110 -19.96 9.62 -12.09
CA ALA A 110 -20.92 8.89 -11.25
C ALA A 110 -20.62 7.39 -11.13
N PRO A 111 -20.31 6.63 -12.22
CA PRO A 111 -20.05 5.20 -12.08
C PRO A 111 -18.83 4.89 -11.21
N LEU A 112 -17.77 5.71 -11.31
CA LEU A 112 -16.58 5.55 -10.47
C LEU A 112 -16.87 5.95 -9.03
N HIS A 113 -17.55 7.06 -8.83
CA HIS A 113 -17.96 7.53 -7.52
C HIS A 113 -18.81 6.48 -6.78
N ASP A 114 -19.85 5.95 -7.43
CA ASP A 114 -20.74 4.96 -6.83
C ASP A 114 -20.01 3.67 -6.46
N LEU A 115 -19.08 3.24 -7.32
CA LEU A 115 -18.23 2.08 -7.05
C LEU A 115 -17.37 2.31 -5.79
N VAL A 116 -16.72 3.47 -5.69
CA VAL A 116 -15.82 3.80 -4.58
C VAL A 116 -16.61 4.02 -3.29
N GLN A 117 -17.70 4.76 -3.36
CA GLN A 117 -18.55 5.03 -2.21
C GLN A 117 -19.25 3.75 -1.72
N GLY A 118 -19.78 2.94 -2.62
CA GLY A 118 -20.46 1.69 -2.27
C GLY A 118 -19.53 0.63 -1.68
N ARG A 119 -18.27 0.58 -2.08
CA ARG A 119 -17.30 -0.42 -1.59
C ARG A 119 -16.47 0.04 -0.40
N LEU A 120 -16.06 1.30 -0.39
CA LEU A 120 -15.11 1.83 0.58
C LEU A 120 -15.72 2.87 1.51
N GLY A 121 -16.93 3.32 1.22
CA GLY A 121 -17.57 4.39 1.98
C GLY A 121 -16.94 5.78 1.76
N MET A 122 -15.94 5.91 0.85
CA MET A 122 -15.22 7.16 0.62
C MET A 122 -16.07 8.14 -0.18
N PRO A 123 -16.51 9.26 0.42
CA PRO A 123 -17.33 10.24 -0.27
C PRO A 123 -16.52 11.12 -1.21
N MET A 124 -17.20 11.75 -2.17
CA MET A 124 -16.67 12.90 -2.88
C MET A 124 -16.96 14.16 -2.06
N LEU A 125 -15.93 14.97 -1.83
CA LEU A 125 -16.00 16.18 -1.01
C LEU A 125 -15.50 17.38 -1.78
N SER A 126 -16.16 18.50 -1.65
CA SER A 126 -15.71 19.85 -2.05
C SER A 126 -15.01 20.54 -0.86
N GLY A 127 -14.58 21.77 -1.03
CA GLY A 127 -13.96 22.52 0.08
C GLY A 127 -12.46 22.23 0.25
N ASN A 128 -11.86 21.51 -0.68
CA ASN A 128 -10.44 21.21 -0.64
C ASN A 128 -9.64 22.30 -1.40
N ARG A 129 -8.51 22.72 -0.83
CA ARG A 129 -7.46 23.44 -1.52
C ARG A 129 -6.36 22.45 -1.89
N MET A 130 -5.96 22.48 -3.14
CA MET A 130 -4.91 21.61 -3.67
C MET A 130 -3.82 22.43 -4.33
N THR A 131 -2.58 22.16 -3.96
CA THR A 131 -1.39 22.78 -4.56
C THR A 131 -0.54 21.67 -5.14
N LEU A 132 -0.29 21.73 -6.44
CA LEU A 132 0.63 20.82 -7.10
C LEU A 132 2.07 21.32 -6.89
N LEU A 133 2.93 20.42 -6.43
CA LEU A 133 4.35 20.66 -6.21
C LEU A 133 5.12 19.71 -7.15
N ASP A 134 6.04 20.27 -7.93
CA ASP A 134 6.72 19.57 -9.03
C ASP A 134 8.26 19.59 -8.93
N HIS A 135 8.80 20.26 -7.90
CA HIS A 135 10.23 20.34 -7.66
C HIS A 135 10.59 19.66 -6.33
N PRO A 136 11.54 18.74 -6.31
CA PRO A 136 11.93 17.98 -5.11
C PRO A 136 12.29 18.86 -3.92
N GLU A 137 13.08 19.91 -4.13
CA GLU A 137 13.45 20.86 -3.08
C GLU A 137 12.23 21.53 -2.44
N ARG A 138 11.30 22.00 -3.28
CA ARG A 138 10.08 22.63 -2.81
C ARG A 138 9.18 21.63 -2.09
N ILE A 139 9.05 20.42 -2.62
CA ILE A 139 8.23 19.34 -2.00
C ILE A 139 8.73 19.05 -0.60
N LEU A 140 10.02 18.73 -0.45
CA LEU A 140 10.59 18.35 0.84
C LEU A 140 10.70 19.53 1.79
N GLY A 141 10.98 20.72 1.25
CA GLY A 141 11.01 21.96 2.02
C GLY A 141 9.65 22.35 2.60
N GLU A 142 8.55 22.24 1.82
CA GLU A 142 7.19 22.50 2.33
C GLU A 142 6.77 21.43 3.36
N ILE A 143 7.08 20.15 3.16
CA ILE A 143 6.83 19.10 4.15
C ILE A 143 7.58 19.40 5.46
N ALA A 144 8.87 19.71 5.39
CA ALA A 144 9.66 20.05 6.57
C ALA A 144 9.13 21.32 7.27
N GLY A 145 8.72 22.33 6.49
CA GLY A 145 8.13 23.57 7.00
C GLY A 145 6.81 23.33 7.76
N ASP A 146 5.89 22.55 7.18
CA ASP A 146 4.62 22.21 7.81
C ASP A 146 4.83 21.33 9.08
N ILE A 147 5.81 20.41 9.07
CA ILE A 147 6.19 19.63 10.27
C ILE A 147 6.74 20.54 11.38
N ARG A 148 7.59 21.51 11.05
CA ARG A 148 8.12 22.47 12.06
C ARG A 148 7.01 23.31 12.69
N GLN A 149 5.93 23.57 11.96
CA GLN A 149 4.77 24.32 12.45
C GLN A 149 3.72 23.45 13.15
N SER A 150 3.86 22.13 13.10
CA SER A 150 2.90 21.20 13.69
C SER A 150 2.82 21.34 15.20
N THR A 151 1.63 21.07 15.74
CA THR A 151 1.30 21.18 17.16
C THR A 151 0.70 19.91 17.77
N LEU A 152 0.13 19.03 16.95
CA LEU A 152 -0.59 17.84 17.40
C LEU A 152 0.05 16.55 16.91
N SER A 153 0.21 16.40 15.61
CA SER A 153 0.62 15.13 15.01
C SER A 153 1.31 15.27 13.66
N CYS A 154 2.26 14.38 13.39
CA CYS A 154 2.93 14.22 12.11
C CYS A 154 2.98 12.74 11.76
N TYR A 155 2.23 12.32 10.74
CA TYR A 155 2.14 10.93 10.29
C TYR A 155 2.67 10.81 8.87
N LEU A 156 3.69 9.96 8.69
CA LEU A 156 4.37 9.79 7.42
C LEU A 156 4.40 8.32 7.01
N GLU A 157 4.13 8.05 5.73
CA GLU A 157 4.18 6.71 5.14
C GLU A 157 4.88 6.78 3.80
N PHE A 158 6.04 6.06 3.64
CA PHE A 158 6.83 6.06 2.43
C PHE A 158 7.36 4.69 2.07
N TYR A 159 7.40 4.42 0.76
CA TYR A 159 8.08 3.23 0.24
C TYR A 159 9.60 3.37 0.39
N ILE A 160 10.16 4.50 -0.04
CA ILE A 160 11.60 4.76 0.06
C ILE A 160 11.84 5.99 0.94
N TRP A 161 12.69 5.80 1.94
CA TRP A 161 13.43 6.89 2.59
C TRP A 161 14.92 6.64 2.42
N HIS A 162 15.60 7.54 1.71
CA HIS A 162 17.04 7.48 1.51
C HIS A 162 17.69 8.67 2.21
N PRO A 163 18.60 8.45 3.17
CA PRO A 163 19.30 9.53 3.87
C PRO A 163 20.11 10.39 2.90
N GLY A 164 20.16 11.68 3.17
CA GLY A 164 20.94 12.68 2.46
C GLY A 164 20.11 13.86 1.98
N GLY A 165 20.72 15.05 1.96
CA GLY A 165 20.17 16.27 1.43
C GLY A 165 18.82 16.69 2.04
N TRP A 166 17.87 17.10 1.20
CA TRP A 166 16.55 17.58 1.64
C TRP A 166 15.72 16.52 2.41
N ALA A 167 15.97 15.22 2.19
CA ALA A 167 15.30 14.18 2.97
C ALA A 167 15.71 14.18 4.45
N ASP A 168 16.95 14.53 4.74
CA ASP A 168 17.46 14.66 6.11
C ASP A 168 16.84 15.88 6.81
N GLU A 169 16.53 16.96 6.09
CA GLU A 169 15.82 18.13 6.66
C GLU A 169 14.42 17.75 7.17
N VAL A 170 13.72 16.86 6.48
CA VAL A 170 12.43 16.33 6.94
C VAL A 170 12.63 15.47 8.20
N GLY A 171 13.69 14.67 8.25
CA GLY A 171 14.05 13.89 9.44
C GLY A 171 14.34 14.75 10.66
N GLU A 172 15.11 15.83 10.49
CA GLU A 172 15.39 16.81 11.56
C GLU A 172 14.11 17.51 12.03
N ALA A 173 13.24 17.93 11.09
CA ALA A 173 11.96 18.56 11.43
C ALA A 173 11.07 17.63 12.29
N LEU A 174 11.06 16.31 12.00
CA LEU A 174 10.33 15.33 12.81
C LEU A 174 10.93 15.20 14.23
N ILE A 175 12.25 15.19 14.35
CA ILE A 175 12.94 15.16 15.65
C ILE A 175 12.57 16.42 16.45
N GLU A 176 12.63 17.59 15.83
CA GLU A 176 12.26 18.86 16.46
C GLU A 176 10.79 18.86 16.89
N ALA A 177 9.86 18.39 16.04
CA ALA A 177 8.44 18.30 16.36
C ALA A 177 8.19 17.34 17.51
N SER A 178 8.79 16.14 17.51
CA SER A 178 8.65 15.15 18.57
C SER A 178 9.16 15.68 19.92
N ARG A 179 10.27 16.41 19.92
CA ARG A 179 10.81 17.06 21.13
C ARG A 179 9.89 18.16 21.69
N ARG A 180 9.05 18.77 20.84
CA ARG A 180 7.99 19.69 21.27
C ARG A 180 6.74 18.98 21.81
N GLY A 181 6.70 17.63 21.76
CA GLY A 181 5.56 16.84 22.22
C GLY A 181 4.56 16.48 21.14
N VAL A 182 4.86 16.75 19.87
CA VAL A 182 4.02 16.35 18.72
C VAL A 182 4.08 14.83 18.54
N ASP A 183 2.94 14.16 18.33
CA ASP A 183 2.88 12.72 18.04
C ASP A 183 3.41 12.43 16.64
N CYS A 184 4.69 12.05 16.54
CA CYS A 184 5.34 11.74 15.29
C CYS A 184 5.38 10.24 15.03
N ARG A 185 4.77 9.77 13.94
CA ARG A 185 4.71 8.36 13.54
C ARG A 185 5.14 8.18 12.10
N VAL A 186 6.00 7.20 11.87
CA VAL A 186 6.57 6.94 10.54
C VAL A 186 6.46 5.46 10.19
N LEU A 187 5.90 5.18 9.00
CA LEU A 187 5.85 3.86 8.39
C LEU A 187 6.79 3.83 7.19
N LEU A 188 7.76 2.92 7.20
CA LEU A 188 8.72 2.75 6.10
C LEU A 188 8.78 1.29 5.63
N ASP A 189 8.71 1.10 4.32
CA ASP A 189 8.89 -0.21 3.72
C ASP A 189 10.31 -0.73 3.95
N SER A 190 10.45 -1.99 4.38
CA SER A 190 11.74 -2.58 4.75
C SER A 190 12.73 -2.69 3.60
N VAL A 191 12.24 -2.93 2.37
CA VAL A 191 13.10 -3.09 1.19
C VAL A 191 13.43 -1.73 0.57
N GLY A 192 12.41 -0.92 0.36
CA GLY A 192 12.59 0.40 -0.23
C GLY A 192 13.44 1.32 0.62
N SER A 193 13.26 1.26 1.95
CA SER A 193 13.99 2.11 2.91
C SER A 193 15.19 1.43 3.57
N LYS A 194 15.76 0.39 2.95
CA LYS A 194 16.89 -0.36 3.51
C LYS A 194 18.09 0.53 3.87
N ALA A 195 18.37 1.57 3.07
CA ALA A 195 19.43 2.53 3.37
C ALA A 195 19.17 3.31 4.65
N PHE A 196 17.93 3.74 4.87
CA PHE A 196 17.50 4.41 6.08
C PHE A 196 17.68 3.51 7.32
N PHE A 197 17.22 2.25 7.26
CA PHE A 197 17.33 1.32 8.38
C PHE A 197 18.76 0.93 8.75
N ARG A 198 19.71 1.12 7.82
CA ARG A 198 21.15 0.87 8.04
C ARG A 198 21.94 2.11 8.48
N SER A 199 21.28 3.25 8.49
CA SER A 199 21.87 4.54 8.89
C SER A 199 21.66 4.82 10.38
N PRO A 200 22.20 5.93 10.92
CA PRO A 200 21.94 6.37 12.29
C PRO A 200 20.49 6.83 12.55
N TRP A 201 19.70 7.09 11.52
CA TRP A 201 18.36 7.68 11.64
C TRP A 201 17.39 6.93 12.55
N PRO A 202 17.29 5.57 12.52
CA PRO A 202 16.38 4.85 13.42
C PRO A 202 16.72 5.05 14.90
N GLY A 203 18.01 5.14 15.23
CA GLY A 203 18.48 5.48 16.59
C GLY A 203 18.07 6.89 17.00
N ARG A 204 18.36 7.88 16.16
CA ARG A 204 18.00 9.28 16.38
C ARG A 204 16.49 9.50 16.54
N PHE A 205 15.67 8.83 15.72
CA PHE A 205 14.21 8.87 15.84
C PHE A 205 13.75 8.32 17.18
N ARG A 206 14.27 7.17 17.59
CA ARG A 206 13.93 6.54 18.87
C ARG A 206 14.29 7.44 20.06
N GLU A 207 15.49 8.01 20.04
CA GLU A 207 15.96 8.93 21.09
C GLU A 207 15.12 10.20 21.21
N ALA A 208 14.61 10.69 20.08
CA ALA A 208 13.73 11.85 20.05
C ALA A 208 12.26 11.54 20.35
N GLY A 209 11.86 10.26 20.43
CA GLY A 209 10.48 9.86 20.66
C GLY A 209 9.63 9.70 19.38
N VAL A 210 10.24 9.79 18.19
CA VAL A 210 9.55 9.49 16.92
C VAL A 210 9.27 8.00 16.82
N ARG A 211 8.02 7.61 16.67
CA ARG A 211 7.62 6.22 16.55
C ARG A 211 7.79 5.72 15.11
N LEU A 212 8.72 4.81 14.91
CA LEU A 212 9.09 4.25 13.61
C LEU A 212 8.71 2.78 13.52
N ILE A 213 8.03 2.37 12.45
CA ILE A 213 7.73 0.97 12.14
C ILE A 213 8.30 0.59 10.78
N GLU A 214 9.03 -0.52 10.76
CA GLU A 214 9.47 -1.20 9.55
C GLU A 214 8.34 -2.07 9.00
N VAL A 215 7.81 -1.69 7.83
CA VAL A 215 6.66 -2.34 7.19
C VAL A 215 7.11 -3.46 6.27
N LEU A 216 6.39 -4.59 6.27
CA LEU A 216 6.64 -5.73 5.39
C LEU A 216 8.10 -6.24 5.44
N PRO A 217 8.67 -6.50 6.63
CA PRO A 217 10.04 -6.98 6.73
C PRO A 217 10.21 -8.31 5.97
N VAL A 218 11.28 -8.39 5.18
CA VAL A 218 11.63 -9.56 4.37
C VAL A 218 12.48 -10.56 5.17
N GLY A 219 12.38 -11.85 4.80
CA GLY A 219 13.19 -12.90 5.39
C GLY A 219 12.91 -14.24 4.73
N ALA A 220 13.94 -15.09 4.56
CA ALA A 220 13.82 -16.40 3.91
C ALA A 220 12.73 -17.28 4.54
N TRP A 221 12.60 -17.26 5.85
CA TRP A 221 11.60 -18.03 6.61
C TRP A 221 10.15 -17.55 6.40
N ARG A 222 9.96 -16.34 5.84
CA ARG A 222 8.63 -15.77 5.57
C ARG A 222 8.11 -16.08 4.18
N ILE A 223 8.97 -16.50 3.25
CA ILE A 223 8.62 -16.78 1.84
C ILE A 223 7.41 -17.73 1.71
N PRO A 224 7.31 -18.86 2.42
CA PRO A 224 6.16 -19.75 2.29
C PRO A 224 4.84 -19.16 2.80
N PHE A 225 4.90 -18.17 3.69
CA PHE A 225 3.74 -17.64 4.41
C PHE A 225 3.33 -16.24 3.98
N GLN A 226 4.22 -15.50 3.32
CA GLN A 226 4.00 -14.10 2.94
C GLN A 226 4.67 -13.80 1.62
N ARG A 227 3.95 -13.16 0.70
CA ARG A 227 4.52 -12.64 -0.55
C ARG A 227 5.48 -11.50 -0.24
N GLN A 228 6.72 -11.65 -0.70
CA GLN A 228 7.80 -10.69 -0.46
C GLN A 228 7.82 -9.55 -1.51
N ASP A 229 7.15 -9.75 -2.64
CA ASP A 229 7.03 -8.80 -3.75
C ASP A 229 5.90 -7.77 -3.53
N LEU A 230 4.99 -8.04 -2.59
CA LEU A 230 3.97 -7.06 -2.19
C LEU A 230 4.60 -6.03 -1.27
N ARG A 231 4.70 -4.81 -1.77
CA ARG A 231 5.34 -3.69 -1.06
C ARG A 231 4.38 -2.55 -0.82
N MET A 232 4.64 -1.77 0.20
CA MET A 232 3.90 -0.55 0.51
C MET A 232 4.38 0.57 -0.40
N HIS A 233 3.58 0.95 -1.39
CA HIS A 233 3.97 1.99 -2.36
C HIS A 233 3.33 3.36 -2.11
N ARG A 234 2.62 3.55 -1.00
CA ARG A 234 2.04 4.85 -0.65
C ARG A 234 3.14 5.87 -0.35
N LYS A 235 2.85 7.12 -0.65
CA LYS A 235 3.58 8.29 -0.23
C LYS A 235 2.53 9.21 0.35
N LEU A 236 2.50 9.26 1.66
CA LEU A 236 1.46 9.94 2.41
C LEU A 236 2.09 10.69 3.58
N VAL A 237 1.73 11.96 3.73
CA VAL A 237 2.01 12.75 4.93
C VAL A 237 0.70 13.36 5.40
N VAL A 238 0.45 13.32 6.69
CA VAL A 238 -0.68 14.01 7.33
C VAL A 238 -0.18 14.73 8.56
N ILE A 239 -0.43 16.03 8.63
CA ILE A 239 0.04 16.92 9.69
C ILE A 239 -1.16 17.61 10.32
N ASP A 240 -1.30 17.46 11.64
CA ASP A 240 -2.34 18.08 12.48
C ASP A 240 -3.77 17.88 11.93
N ASP A 241 -4.00 16.85 11.09
CA ASP A 241 -5.22 16.59 10.33
C ASP A 241 -5.71 17.80 9.49
N LYS A 242 -4.84 18.76 9.25
CA LYS A 242 -5.10 19.99 8.50
C LYS A 242 -4.45 20.00 7.14
N VAL A 243 -3.28 19.36 7.03
CA VAL A 243 -2.50 19.32 5.81
C VAL A 243 -2.17 17.87 5.47
N GLY A 244 -2.41 17.50 4.23
CA GLY A 244 -2.05 16.20 3.69
C GLY A 244 -1.17 16.33 2.45
N TYR A 245 -0.26 15.36 2.24
CA TYR A 245 0.53 15.25 1.01
C TYR A 245 0.38 13.84 0.46
N THR A 246 0.23 13.75 -0.86
CA THR A 246 0.27 12.48 -1.59
C THR A 246 0.75 12.71 -3.02
N GLY A 247 1.41 11.71 -3.61
CA GLY A 247 1.95 11.83 -4.96
C GLY A 247 2.90 10.69 -5.31
N SER A 248 3.82 10.96 -6.26
CA SER A 248 4.78 9.96 -6.72
C SER A 248 6.11 10.02 -5.96
N MET A 249 6.47 11.17 -5.38
CA MET A 249 7.77 11.39 -4.75
C MET A 249 7.95 10.57 -3.46
N ASN A 250 9.06 9.90 -3.36
CA ASN A 250 9.55 9.28 -2.13
C ASN A 250 10.35 10.28 -1.29
N MET A 251 10.70 9.86 -0.06
CA MET A 251 11.54 10.66 0.84
C MET A 251 13.02 10.51 0.42
N VAL A 252 13.35 11.12 -0.69
CA VAL A 252 14.70 11.06 -1.30
C VAL A 252 15.07 12.39 -1.91
N ASP A 253 16.33 12.75 -1.81
CA ASP A 253 16.89 13.83 -2.59
C ASP A 253 17.42 13.25 -3.92
N PRO A 254 16.86 13.65 -5.07
CA PRO A 254 17.26 13.09 -6.36
C PRO A 254 18.74 13.31 -6.71
N ARG A 255 19.40 14.28 -6.08
CA ARG A 255 20.83 14.55 -6.30
C ARG A 255 21.74 13.47 -5.72
N PHE A 256 21.24 12.69 -4.75
CA PHE A 256 22.02 11.66 -4.05
C PHE A 256 21.46 10.24 -4.25
N PHE A 257 20.32 10.10 -4.90
CA PHE A 257 19.67 8.81 -5.06
C PHE A 257 19.83 8.24 -6.46
N LYS A 258 20.39 7.01 -6.56
CA LYS A 258 20.56 6.24 -7.81
C LYS A 258 21.24 7.00 -8.95
N GLN A 259 22.25 7.80 -8.66
CA GLN A 259 23.01 8.54 -9.68
C GLN A 259 23.66 7.62 -10.70
N ASP A 260 24.05 6.40 -10.30
CA ASP A 260 24.74 5.41 -11.17
C ASP A 260 23.80 4.74 -12.19
N ALA A 261 22.48 4.99 -12.12
CA ALA A 261 21.52 4.33 -13.00
C ALA A 261 21.50 4.89 -14.44
N GLY A 262 22.18 6.02 -14.70
CA GLY A 262 22.29 6.62 -16.04
C GLY A 262 20.98 7.16 -16.63
N VAL A 263 19.90 7.26 -15.81
CA VAL A 263 18.55 7.67 -16.25
C VAL A 263 18.23 9.15 -15.94
N GLY A 264 19.19 9.90 -15.42
CA GLY A 264 18.98 11.28 -14.98
C GLY A 264 18.20 11.38 -13.64
N GLN A 265 17.84 12.61 -13.28
CA GLN A 265 17.03 12.85 -12.07
C GLN A 265 15.57 12.45 -12.29
N TRP A 266 14.99 11.87 -11.25
CA TRP A 266 13.56 11.53 -11.28
C TRP A 266 12.70 12.78 -11.22
N VAL A 267 11.68 12.80 -12.08
CA VAL A 267 10.66 13.85 -12.07
C VAL A 267 9.45 13.33 -11.32
N ASP A 268 9.24 13.86 -10.14
CA ASP A 268 8.15 13.47 -9.26
C ASP A 268 7.24 14.67 -8.97
N ILE A 269 5.99 14.38 -8.62
CA ILE A 269 5.01 15.37 -8.21
C ILE A 269 4.40 14.99 -6.86
N MET A 270 4.07 16.02 -6.07
CA MET A 270 3.28 15.88 -4.85
C MET A 270 2.11 16.85 -4.87
N LEU A 271 1.00 16.40 -4.33
CA LEU A 271 -0.19 17.22 -4.11
C LEU A 271 -0.26 17.56 -2.63
N ARG A 272 -0.17 18.83 -2.28
CA ARG A 272 -0.46 19.36 -0.95
C ARG A 272 -1.94 19.66 -0.85
N VAL A 273 -2.61 19.07 0.12
CA VAL A 273 -4.07 19.13 0.29
C VAL A 273 -4.41 19.74 1.64
N GLN A 274 -5.36 20.65 1.65
CA GLN A 274 -5.98 21.20 2.85
C GLN A 274 -7.50 21.12 2.69
N GLY A 275 -8.22 20.72 3.73
CA GLY A 275 -9.68 20.62 3.65
C GLY A 275 -10.23 19.28 4.12
N PRO A 276 -11.51 19.02 3.87
CA PRO A 276 -12.23 17.85 4.39
C PRO A 276 -11.71 16.50 3.87
N MET A 277 -10.80 16.50 2.88
CA MET A 277 -10.14 15.29 2.40
C MET A 277 -9.04 14.79 3.37
N VAL A 278 -8.43 15.70 4.16
CA VAL A 278 -7.29 15.36 5.01
C VAL A 278 -7.63 14.30 6.08
N PRO A 279 -8.76 14.37 6.81
CA PRO A 279 -9.18 13.29 7.71
C PRO A 279 -9.37 11.94 7.02
N LEU A 280 -9.78 11.90 5.74
CA LEU A 280 -9.84 10.65 4.98
C LEU A 280 -8.45 10.13 4.64
N MET A 281 -7.50 11.02 4.32
CA MET A 281 -6.08 10.65 4.13
C MET A 281 -5.48 10.10 5.43
N TRP A 282 -5.79 10.73 6.56
CA TRP A 282 -5.40 10.24 7.88
C TRP A 282 -5.89 8.81 8.13
N SER A 283 -7.12 8.52 7.74
CA SER A 283 -7.68 7.18 7.92
C SER A 283 -6.90 6.08 7.19
N LEU A 284 -6.25 6.38 6.06
CA LEU A 284 -5.38 5.43 5.37
C LEU A 284 -4.12 5.12 6.19
N PHE A 285 -3.48 6.17 6.74
CA PHE A 285 -2.35 5.99 7.62
C PHE A 285 -2.70 5.15 8.84
N VAL A 286 -3.84 5.43 9.48
CA VAL A 286 -4.32 4.69 10.65
C VAL A 286 -4.54 3.21 10.34
N TRP A 287 -5.17 2.92 9.20
CA TRP A 287 -5.33 1.54 8.76
C TRP A 287 -3.99 0.81 8.67
N ASP A 288 -3.00 1.40 8.01
CA ASP A 288 -1.69 0.78 7.84
C ASP A 288 -0.91 0.72 9.16
N TRP A 289 -1.01 1.75 10.01
CA TRP A 289 -0.43 1.75 11.34
C TRP A 289 -0.98 0.64 12.23
N GLU A 290 -2.30 0.53 12.36
CA GLU A 290 -2.94 -0.51 13.16
C GLU A 290 -2.66 -1.91 12.60
N MET A 291 -2.60 -2.04 11.27
CA MET A 291 -2.26 -3.30 10.60
C MET A 291 -0.87 -3.80 11.00
N GLU A 292 0.11 -2.91 11.05
CA GLU A 292 1.50 -3.26 11.34
C GLU A 292 1.79 -3.35 12.85
N SER A 293 1.37 -2.35 13.64
CA SER A 293 1.63 -2.29 15.08
C SER A 293 0.69 -3.17 15.90
N GLY A 294 -0.57 -3.24 15.49
CA GLY A 294 -1.67 -3.76 16.30
C GLY A 294 -2.14 -2.76 17.39
N GLU A 295 -1.54 -1.58 17.45
CA GLU A 295 -1.97 -0.49 18.32
C GLU A 295 -3.24 0.13 17.76
N ARG A 296 -4.26 0.33 18.59
CA ARG A 296 -5.51 0.97 18.20
C ARG A 296 -5.32 2.48 18.15
N LEU A 297 -5.43 3.07 16.98
CA LEU A 297 -5.29 4.50 16.75
C LEU A 297 -6.61 5.15 16.30
N LEU A 298 -7.51 4.37 15.71
CA LEU A 298 -8.78 4.84 15.19
C LEU A 298 -9.65 5.56 16.23
N ASP A 299 -9.59 5.10 17.48
CA ASP A 299 -10.40 5.64 18.57
C ASP A 299 -9.81 6.94 19.17
N SER A 300 -8.55 7.30 18.83
CA SER A 300 -7.87 8.49 19.35
C SER A 300 -8.28 9.79 18.65
N LEU A 301 -9.00 9.73 17.53
CA LEU A 301 -9.47 10.91 16.83
C LEU A 301 -10.62 11.61 17.57
N GLN A 302 -10.26 12.61 18.29
CA GLN A 302 -11.20 13.64 18.78
C GLN A 302 -11.25 14.82 17.80
N HIS A 303 -11.54 14.54 16.52
CA HIS A 303 -11.53 15.59 15.52
C HIS A 303 -12.80 16.43 15.63
N GLN A 304 -12.63 17.70 15.96
CA GLN A 304 -13.65 18.72 15.70
C GLN A 304 -13.44 19.21 14.27
N PRO A 305 -14.45 19.16 13.40
CA PRO A 305 -14.32 19.67 12.06
C PRO A 305 -14.10 21.19 12.14
N GLU A 306 -12.92 21.63 11.73
CA GLU A 306 -12.70 23.05 11.42
C GLU A 306 -13.57 23.44 10.21
N ALA A 307 -14.07 24.66 10.21
CA ALA A 307 -14.74 25.20 9.04
C ALA A 307 -13.69 25.49 7.97
N TRP A 308 -13.66 24.69 6.90
CA TRP A 308 -12.82 24.97 5.74
C TRP A 308 -13.53 25.94 4.78
N PRO A 309 -12.76 26.74 4.03
CA PRO A 309 -13.35 27.60 3.01
C PRO A 309 -14.08 26.76 1.94
N LEU A 310 -15.22 27.21 1.48
CA LEU A 310 -16.02 26.57 0.43
C LEU A 310 -15.32 26.78 -0.94
N ILE A 311 -14.21 26.11 -1.16
CA ILE A 311 -13.50 26.07 -2.45
C ILE A 311 -14.14 24.96 -3.28
N ASN A 312 -14.42 25.20 -4.54
CA ASN A 312 -15.21 24.29 -5.37
C ASN A 312 -14.35 23.18 -6.05
N VAL A 313 -13.26 22.73 -5.41
CA VAL A 313 -12.49 21.57 -5.89
C VAL A 313 -13.12 20.29 -5.36
N ARG A 314 -13.70 19.50 -6.25
CA ARG A 314 -14.33 18.22 -5.92
C ARG A 314 -13.29 17.11 -5.94
N THR A 315 -13.19 16.37 -4.86
CA THR A 315 -12.16 15.35 -4.67
C THR A 315 -12.75 14.08 -4.07
N GLN A 316 -12.31 12.94 -4.56
CA GLN A 316 -12.61 11.64 -3.96
C GLN A 316 -11.30 10.88 -3.74
N LEU A 317 -11.11 10.36 -2.54
CA LEU A 317 -9.99 9.51 -2.20
C LEU A 317 -10.26 8.08 -2.68
N ILE A 318 -9.36 7.56 -3.50
CA ILE A 318 -9.42 6.19 -4.00
C ILE A 318 -8.16 5.46 -3.50
N PRO A 319 -8.23 4.79 -2.36
CA PRO A 319 -7.10 4.03 -1.87
C PRO A 319 -6.78 2.87 -2.82
N SER A 320 -5.49 2.59 -2.99
CA SER A 320 -4.99 1.43 -3.73
C SER A 320 -3.89 0.75 -2.93
N GLY A 321 -3.92 -0.58 -2.90
CA GLY A 321 -2.89 -1.32 -2.17
C GLY A 321 -3.20 -2.81 -2.08
N PRO A 322 -2.21 -3.63 -1.68
CA PRO A 322 -2.37 -5.07 -1.58
C PRO A 322 -3.31 -5.49 -0.45
N PHE A 323 -3.63 -4.61 0.47
CA PHE A 323 -4.45 -4.86 1.67
C PHE A 323 -5.93 -4.56 1.47
N GLU A 324 -6.26 -3.74 0.49
CA GLU A 324 -7.63 -3.44 0.14
C GLU A 324 -8.10 -4.53 -0.82
N GLY A 325 -9.14 -5.26 -0.46
CA GLY A 325 -9.67 -6.44 -1.16
C GLY A 325 -9.72 -6.28 -2.69
N GLY A 326 -8.57 -6.40 -3.25
CA GLY A 326 -8.07 -6.23 -4.59
C GLY A 326 -9.10 -5.85 -5.59
N THR A 327 -9.32 -4.60 -5.93
CA THR A 327 -9.95 -4.41 -7.22
C THR A 327 -10.64 -3.09 -7.51
N VAL A 328 -10.63 -2.08 -6.60
CA VAL A 328 -11.27 -0.82 -6.97
C VAL A 328 -10.45 -0.11 -8.06
N SER A 329 -9.12 -0.01 -7.92
CA SER A 329 -8.29 0.69 -8.90
C SER A 329 -8.18 -0.04 -10.24
N SER A 330 -8.04 -1.37 -10.24
CA SER A 330 -7.92 -2.14 -11.48
C SER A 330 -9.24 -2.23 -12.27
N ARG A 331 -10.39 -2.23 -11.60
CA ARG A 331 -11.70 -2.20 -12.27
C ARG A 331 -12.13 -0.78 -12.67
N SER A 332 -11.65 0.24 -11.97
CA SER A 332 -11.94 1.65 -12.30
C SER A 332 -11.25 2.10 -13.58
N CYS A 333 -10.02 1.62 -13.83
CA CYS A 333 -9.30 1.90 -15.06
C CYS A 333 -9.87 1.16 -16.30
N CYS A 334 -10.64 0.09 -16.09
CA CYS A 334 -11.21 -0.73 -17.16
C CYS A 334 -12.70 -0.43 -17.45
N SER A 335 -13.27 0.63 -16.88
CA SER A 335 -14.65 1.02 -17.21
C SER A 335 -14.69 1.58 -18.66
N PRO A 336 -15.49 0.98 -19.57
CA PRO A 336 -15.47 1.34 -21.00
C PRO A 336 -15.98 2.76 -21.30
N SER A 337 -16.42 3.50 -20.32
CA SER A 337 -17.02 4.84 -20.46
C SER A 337 -16.05 6.02 -20.38
N ILE A 338 -14.76 5.78 -20.09
CA ILE A 338 -13.74 6.85 -20.14
C ILE A 338 -13.08 6.80 -21.52
N ARG A 339 -13.80 7.22 -22.56
CA ARG A 339 -13.15 7.70 -23.79
C ARG A 339 -12.57 9.07 -23.49
N PRO A 340 -11.32 9.37 -23.87
CA PRO A 340 -10.82 10.73 -23.82
C PRO A 340 -11.64 11.57 -24.78
N GLY A 341 -12.63 12.27 -24.25
CA GLY A 341 -13.37 13.28 -24.99
C GLY A 341 -12.48 14.49 -25.13
N SER A 342 -12.24 14.89 -26.37
CA SER A 342 -11.59 16.11 -26.80
C SER A 342 -11.74 17.24 -25.80
N ALA A 343 -10.59 17.72 -25.31
CA ALA A 343 -10.50 19.02 -24.67
C ALA A 343 -10.91 20.09 -25.69
N SER A 344 -12.03 20.71 -25.48
CA SER A 344 -12.36 22.00 -26.06
C SER A 344 -12.86 22.90 -24.93
N CYS A 345 -12.03 23.93 -24.70
CA CYS A 345 -12.18 25.13 -23.87
C CYS A 345 -12.43 24.96 -22.39
#